data_9d56e1b8ccb2af1024e319a585c688ee
#
_entry.id   9d56e1b8ccb2af1024e319a585c688ee
#
_cell.length_a   1.000
_cell.length_b   1.000
_cell.length_c   1.000
_cell.angle_alpha   90.00
_cell.angle_beta   90.00
_cell.angle_gamma   90.00
#
_symmetry.space_group_name_H-M   'P 1'
#
loop_
_entity.id
_entity.type
_entity.pdbx_description
1 polymer ?
#
loop_
_entity_poly.entity_id
_entity_poly.type
_entity_poly.pdbx_seq_one_letter_code
_entity_poly.pdbx_strand_id
1 'polypeptide(L)'
;IEVHGESDLEKLPSAAQIVGINNRNLNTFDVNLNHSANMLNLLPKDAVKVAESGIASVEDYLTLKQIGFDAFLIGEFFMRNHNPGEACLNFTNAIRGAITAAKGKDCSISARKVEI
;
A
#
# COMPACT_ATOMS: atom_id res chain seq x y z
N ILE A 1 -9.68 0.03 -9.84
CA ILE A 1 -10.80 0.74 -9.17
C ILE A 1 -10.32 1.24 -7.83
N GLU A 2 -10.53 2.51 -7.55
CA GLU A 2 -10.18 3.13 -6.28
C GLU A 2 -11.41 3.28 -5.40
N VAL A 3 -11.28 2.95 -4.12
CA VAL A 3 -12.33 3.13 -3.12
C VAL A 3 -11.83 4.00 -1.97
N HIS A 4 -12.71 4.81 -1.40
CA HIS A 4 -12.41 5.71 -0.29
C HIS A 4 -13.13 5.31 0.99
N GLY A 5 -14.29 4.70 0.90
CA GLY A 5 -15.09 4.31 2.04
C GLY A 5 -16.01 3.13 1.72
N GLU A 6 -16.73 2.69 2.73
CA GLU A 6 -17.61 1.52 2.61
C GLU A 6 -18.69 1.70 1.54
N SER A 7 -19.18 2.93 1.34
CA SER A 7 -20.19 3.21 0.33
C SER A 7 -19.71 2.92 -1.09
N ASP A 8 -18.40 3.00 -1.33
CA ASP A 8 -17.85 2.71 -2.65
C ASP A 8 -17.82 1.21 -2.92
N LEU A 9 -17.77 0.39 -1.87
CA LEU A 9 -17.75 -1.07 -1.99
C LEU A 9 -19.03 -1.61 -2.61
N GLU A 10 -20.15 -0.97 -2.35
CA GLU A 10 -21.46 -1.37 -2.91
C GLU A 10 -21.49 -1.22 -4.43
N LYS A 11 -20.67 -0.32 -4.97
CA LYS A 11 -20.54 -0.05 -6.39
C LYS A 11 -19.47 -0.91 -7.07
N LEU A 12 -18.73 -1.69 -6.27
CA LEU A 12 -17.62 -2.48 -6.77
C LEU A 12 -18.14 -3.67 -7.58
N PRO A 13 -17.72 -3.84 -8.85
CA PRO A 13 -18.07 -5.04 -9.61
C PRO A 13 -17.51 -6.30 -8.96
N SER A 14 -18.27 -7.39 -8.99
CA SER A 14 -17.80 -8.68 -8.48
C SER A 14 -16.56 -9.20 -9.22
N ALA A 15 -16.36 -8.76 -10.46
CA ALA A 15 -15.22 -9.13 -11.29
C ALA A 15 -14.02 -8.20 -11.14
N ALA A 16 -14.02 -7.28 -10.18
CA ALA A 16 -12.89 -6.38 -9.96
C ALA A 16 -11.63 -7.17 -9.62
N GLN A 17 -10.57 -6.95 -10.40
CA GLN A 17 -9.29 -7.66 -10.24
C GLN A 17 -8.26 -6.86 -9.47
N ILE A 18 -8.32 -5.54 -9.56
CA ILE A 18 -7.41 -4.63 -8.87
C ILE A 18 -8.23 -3.57 -8.17
N VAL A 19 -8.07 -3.46 -6.86
CA VAL A 19 -8.81 -2.48 -6.05
C VAL A 19 -7.83 -1.71 -5.19
N GLY A 20 -7.84 -0.39 -5.32
CA GLY A 20 -7.03 0.51 -4.52
C GLY A 20 -7.83 1.12 -3.38
N ILE A 21 -7.23 1.17 -2.20
CA ILE A 21 -7.79 1.85 -1.05
C ILE A 21 -6.98 3.11 -0.81
N ASN A 22 -7.66 4.26 -0.87
CA ASN A 22 -7.01 5.54 -0.59
C ASN A 22 -7.02 5.80 0.92
N ASN A 23 -5.82 5.90 1.51
CA ASN A 23 -5.63 6.16 2.93
C ASN A 23 -5.97 7.60 3.33
N ARG A 24 -6.05 8.51 2.35
CA ARG A 24 -6.28 9.93 2.60
C ARG A 24 -7.77 10.25 2.56
N ASN A 25 -8.26 10.92 3.58
CA ASN A 25 -9.60 11.50 3.56
C ASN A 25 -9.61 12.72 2.65
N LEU A 26 -10.42 12.69 1.59
CA LEU A 26 -10.46 13.76 0.58
C LEU A 26 -11.07 15.07 1.12
N ASN A 27 -11.84 15.00 2.20
CA ASN A 27 -12.44 16.19 2.82
C ASN A 27 -11.50 16.89 3.77
N THR A 28 -10.73 16.13 4.57
CA THR A 28 -9.84 16.65 5.61
C THR A 28 -8.37 16.54 5.22
N PHE A 29 -8.04 15.75 4.20
CA PHE A 29 -6.67 15.36 3.80
C PHE A 29 -5.90 14.61 4.88
N ASP A 30 -6.57 14.16 5.93
CA ASP A 30 -5.96 13.31 6.94
C ASP A 30 -5.71 11.90 6.39
N VAL A 31 -4.63 11.29 6.85
CA VAL A 31 -4.24 9.93 6.48
C VAL A 31 -4.51 9.00 7.66
N ASN A 32 -5.21 7.88 7.39
CA ASN A 32 -5.55 6.91 8.42
C ASN A 32 -5.33 5.48 7.90
N LEU A 33 -4.23 4.87 8.34
CA LEU A 33 -3.88 3.50 7.96
C LEU A 33 -4.81 2.46 8.58
N ASN A 34 -5.41 2.75 9.72
CA ASN A 34 -6.39 1.85 10.35
C ASN A 34 -7.66 1.73 9.51
N HIS A 35 -8.06 2.82 8.86
CA HIS A 35 -9.18 2.80 7.92
C HIS A 35 -8.91 1.81 6.79
N SER A 36 -7.71 1.85 6.23
CA SER A 36 -7.30 0.93 5.16
C SER A 36 -7.30 -0.53 5.63
N ALA A 37 -6.84 -0.79 6.84
CA ALA A 37 -6.86 -2.13 7.40
C ALA A 37 -8.29 -2.68 7.52
N ASN A 38 -9.23 -1.84 7.98
CA ASN A 38 -10.63 -2.22 8.09
C ASN A 38 -11.26 -2.47 6.72
N MET A 39 -10.98 -1.60 5.76
CA MET A 39 -11.51 -1.72 4.39
C MET A 39 -10.99 -2.98 3.69
N LEU A 40 -9.75 -3.36 3.95
CA LEU A 40 -9.11 -4.50 3.31
C LEU A 40 -9.93 -5.79 3.48
N ASN A 41 -10.47 -6.00 4.67
CA ASN A 41 -11.26 -7.19 4.98
C ASN A 41 -12.59 -7.26 4.23
N LEU A 42 -13.03 -6.13 3.68
CA LEU A 42 -14.29 -6.03 2.94
C LEU A 42 -14.10 -6.20 1.44
N LEU A 43 -12.86 -6.27 0.95
CA LEU A 43 -12.56 -6.42 -0.47
C LEU A 43 -12.66 -7.89 -0.92
N PRO A 44 -12.89 -8.12 -2.23
CA PRO A 44 -12.84 -9.47 -2.79
C PRO A 44 -11.48 -10.13 -2.51
N LYS A 45 -11.50 -11.38 -2.07
CA LYS A 45 -10.28 -12.09 -1.67
C LYS A 45 -9.27 -12.26 -2.78
N ASP A 46 -9.76 -12.44 -4.02
CA ASP A 46 -8.89 -12.69 -5.18
C ASP A 46 -8.40 -11.42 -5.86
N ALA A 47 -8.88 -10.25 -5.44
CA ALA A 47 -8.44 -8.99 -5.99
C ALA A 47 -7.04 -8.62 -5.51
N VAL A 48 -6.25 -8.02 -6.38
CA VAL A 48 -4.99 -7.36 -6.00
C VAL A 48 -5.35 -6.09 -5.23
N LYS A 49 -4.83 -5.96 -4.02
CA LYS A 49 -5.16 -4.88 -3.09
C LYS A 49 -4.03 -3.87 -3.08
N VAL A 50 -4.34 -2.64 -3.48
CA VAL A 50 -3.37 -1.55 -3.61
C VAL A 50 -3.60 -0.53 -2.50
N ALA A 51 -2.55 -0.24 -1.74
CA ALA A 51 -2.58 0.84 -0.77
C ALA A 51 -2.16 2.14 -1.45
N GLU A 52 -2.98 3.18 -1.34
CA GLU A 52 -2.75 4.47 -1.98
C GLU A 52 -2.69 5.58 -0.94
N SER A 53 -1.78 6.52 -1.12
CA SER A 53 -1.57 7.68 -0.26
C SER A 53 -1.05 7.34 1.15
N GLY A 54 -0.41 8.32 1.76
CA GLY A 54 -0.01 8.23 3.16
C GLY A 54 1.16 7.32 3.47
N ILE A 55 1.86 6.82 2.45
CA ILE A 55 3.05 6.01 2.64
C ILE A 55 4.26 6.95 2.59
N ALA A 56 4.83 7.23 3.75
CA ALA A 56 5.92 8.19 3.90
C ALA A 56 7.20 7.58 4.50
N SER A 57 7.18 6.28 4.78
CA SER A 57 8.33 5.60 5.36
C SER A 57 8.33 4.11 5.00
N VAL A 58 9.48 3.48 5.18
CA VAL A 58 9.59 2.02 5.02
C VAL A 58 8.72 1.30 6.05
N GLU A 59 8.59 1.85 7.25
CA GLU A 59 7.73 1.30 8.29
C GLU A 59 6.27 1.29 7.87
N ASP A 60 5.79 2.36 7.24
CA ASP A 60 4.42 2.42 6.71
C ASP A 60 4.20 1.30 5.69
N TYR A 61 5.15 1.13 4.77
CA TYR A 61 5.10 0.07 3.79
C TYR A 61 5.02 -1.31 4.45
N LEU A 62 5.90 -1.58 5.40
CA LEU A 62 5.97 -2.88 6.07
C LEU A 62 4.69 -3.17 6.86
N THR A 63 4.14 -2.16 7.52
CA THR A 63 2.88 -2.27 8.26
C THR A 63 1.73 -2.65 7.33
N LEU A 64 1.59 -1.94 6.22
CA LEU A 64 0.53 -2.20 5.24
C LEU A 64 0.70 -3.57 4.57
N LYS A 65 1.94 -3.96 4.27
CA LYS A 65 2.21 -5.27 3.72
C LYS A 65 1.83 -6.38 4.70
N GLN A 66 2.14 -6.21 5.97
CA GLN A 66 1.78 -7.17 7.01
C GLN A 66 0.27 -7.29 7.17
N ILE A 67 -0.46 -6.19 7.01
CA ILE A 67 -1.92 -6.18 7.05
C ILE A 67 -2.53 -6.99 5.90
N GLY A 68 -1.89 -7.01 4.73
CA GLY A 68 -2.32 -7.81 3.60
C GLY A 68 -2.40 -7.11 2.26
N PHE A 69 -1.86 -5.91 2.14
CA PHE A 69 -1.79 -5.23 0.85
C PHE A 69 -0.76 -5.89 -0.08
N ASP A 70 -1.10 -5.96 -1.36
CA ASP A 70 -0.30 -6.61 -2.40
C ASP A 70 0.58 -5.63 -3.17
N ALA A 71 0.13 -4.39 -3.33
CA ALA A 71 0.81 -3.36 -4.10
C ALA A 71 0.65 -2.00 -3.42
N PHE A 72 1.49 -1.05 -3.83
CA PHE A 72 1.58 0.26 -3.17
C PHE A 72 1.77 1.34 -4.21
N LEU A 73 0.95 2.38 -4.12
CA LEU A 73 1.07 3.56 -4.98
C LEU A 73 1.70 4.68 -4.16
N ILE A 74 2.93 5.03 -4.48
CA ILE A 74 3.71 6.02 -3.75
C ILE A 74 4.19 7.09 -4.75
N GLY A 75 3.70 8.30 -4.58
CA GLY A 75 4.12 9.41 -5.44
C GLY A 75 4.60 10.62 -4.63
N GLU A 76 3.74 11.11 -3.75
CA GLU A 76 4.01 12.33 -2.98
C GLU A 76 5.31 12.27 -2.19
N PHE A 77 5.60 11.15 -1.52
CA PHE A 77 6.82 10.97 -0.75
C PHE A 77 8.07 11.16 -1.62
N PHE A 78 8.08 10.56 -2.82
CA PHE A 78 9.22 10.69 -3.73
C PHE A 78 9.32 12.08 -4.32
N MET A 79 8.18 12.67 -4.69
CA MET A 79 8.15 13.99 -5.32
C MET A 79 8.52 15.13 -4.38
N ARG A 80 8.43 14.95 -3.08
CA ARG A 80 8.88 15.91 -2.09
C ARG A 80 10.39 15.97 -1.98
N ASN A 81 11.10 14.94 -2.40
CA ASN A 81 12.54 14.87 -2.31
C ASN A 81 13.20 15.70 -3.42
N HIS A 82 14.38 16.21 -3.12
CA HIS A 82 15.17 16.97 -4.08
C HIS A 82 15.50 16.15 -5.33
N ASN A 83 15.72 14.85 -5.15
CA ASN A 83 15.95 13.91 -6.25
C ASN A 83 14.96 12.73 -6.09
N PRO A 84 13.79 12.77 -6.76
CA PRO A 84 12.77 11.73 -6.63
C PRO A 84 13.26 10.35 -7.05
N GLY A 85 14.06 10.25 -8.09
CA GLY A 85 14.58 8.98 -8.57
C GLY A 85 15.50 8.31 -7.56
N GLU A 86 16.38 9.09 -6.93
CA GLU A 86 17.25 8.57 -5.87
C GLU A 86 16.46 8.19 -4.63
N ALA A 87 15.46 8.98 -4.25
CA ALA A 87 14.57 8.65 -3.14
C ALA A 87 13.84 7.34 -3.37
N CYS A 88 13.35 7.11 -4.59
CA CYS A 88 12.72 5.86 -4.97
C CYS A 88 13.69 4.68 -4.89
N LEU A 89 14.90 4.84 -5.40
CA LEU A 89 15.93 3.80 -5.35
C LEU A 89 16.28 3.44 -3.91
N ASN A 90 16.51 4.44 -3.06
CA ASN A 90 16.85 4.23 -1.66
C ASN A 90 15.70 3.52 -0.91
N PHE A 91 14.46 3.91 -1.19
CA PHE A 91 13.28 3.31 -0.59
C PHE A 91 13.15 1.83 -0.98
N THR A 92 13.29 1.51 -2.27
CA THR A 92 13.19 0.13 -2.73
C THR A 92 14.33 -0.74 -2.22
N ASN A 93 15.54 -0.19 -2.12
CA ASN A 93 16.67 -0.91 -1.53
C ASN A 93 16.46 -1.19 -0.04
N ALA A 94 15.91 -0.22 0.69
CA ALA A 94 15.60 -0.39 2.11
C ALA A 94 14.53 -1.48 2.32
N ILE A 95 13.52 -1.54 1.45
CA ILE A 95 12.50 -2.59 1.49
C ILE A 95 13.12 -3.96 1.21
N ARG A 96 13.97 -4.07 0.20
CA ARG A 96 14.65 -5.33 -0.13
C ARG A 96 15.52 -5.81 1.03
N GLY A 97 16.23 -4.89 1.68
CA GLY A 97 17.03 -5.20 2.87
C GLY A 97 16.17 -5.73 4.02
N ALA A 98 15.04 -5.09 4.28
CA ALA A 98 14.10 -5.50 5.32
C ALA A 98 13.47 -6.88 5.03
N ILE A 99 13.11 -7.14 3.77
CA ILE A 99 12.56 -8.44 3.35
C ILE A 99 13.62 -9.53 3.48
N THR A 100 14.85 -9.26 3.07
CA THR A 100 15.96 -10.21 3.18
C THR A 100 16.24 -10.56 4.65
N ALA A 101 16.24 -9.56 5.53
CA ALA A 101 16.42 -9.78 6.97
C ALA A 101 15.28 -10.62 7.57
N ALA A 102 14.04 -10.38 7.14
CA ALA A 102 12.88 -11.15 7.57
C ALA A 102 12.92 -12.60 7.06
N LYS A 103 13.41 -12.82 5.84
CA LYS A 103 13.56 -14.17 5.27
C LYS A 103 14.58 -15.02 6.02
N GLY A 104 15.58 -14.40 6.66
CA GLY A 104 16.50 -15.10 7.54
C GLY A 104 15.83 -15.65 8.79
N LYS A 105 14.63 -15.16 9.12
CA LYS A 105 13.86 -15.56 10.30
C LYS A 105 12.59 -16.33 9.92
N ASP A 106 12.03 -16.06 8.77
CA ASP A 106 10.79 -16.66 8.27
C ASP A 106 10.84 -16.79 6.76
N CYS A 107 10.85 -18.03 6.27
CA CYS A 107 10.93 -18.33 4.84
C CYS A 107 9.59 -18.22 4.10
N SER A 108 8.50 -17.90 4.78
CA SER A 108 7.16 -17.87 4.20
C SER A 108 6.80 -16.54 3.52
N ILE A 109 7.62 -15.52 3.62
CA ILE A 109 7.35 -14.19 3.09
C ILE A 109 7.70 -14.15 1.60
N SER A 110 6.69 -13.98 0.75
CA SER A 110 6.90 -13.76 -0.68
C SER A 110 7.09 -12.27 -0.98
N ALA A 111 8.08 -11.97 -1.81
CA ALA A 111 8.32 -10.62 -2.25
C ALA A 111 7.22 -10.17 -3.22
N ARG A 112 6.67 -8.98 -3.03
CA ARG A 112 5.70 -8.37 -3.92
C ARG A 112 6.25 -7.06 -4.47
N LYS A 113 5.74 -6.64 -5.63
CA LYS A 113 6.20 -5.40 -6.26
C LYS A 113 5.72 -4.18 -5.51
N VAL A 114 6.61 -3.20 -5.40
CA VAL A 114 6.27 -1.82 -5.05
C VAL A 114 5.94 -1.09 -6.35
N GLU A 115 4.77 -0.45 -6.40
CA GLU A 115 4.35 0.34 -7.54
C GLU A 115 4.38 1.83 -7.19
N ILE A 116 4.81 2.63 -8.15
CA ILE A 116 5.04 4.06 -7.99
C ILE A 116 4.22 4.82 -9.01
#